data_ee1779251e6fc8160df04cfba7bea453
#
_entry.id   ee1779251e6fc8160df04cfba7bea453
#
_cell.length_a   1.000
_cell.length_b   1.000
_cell.length_c   1.000
_cell.angle_alpha   90.00
_cell.angle_beta   90.00
_cell.angle_gamma   90.00
#
_symmetry.space_group_name_H-M   'P 1'
#
loop_
_entity.id
_entity.type
_entity.pdbx_description
1 polymer ?
#
loop_
_entity_poly.entity_id
_entity_poly.type
_entity_poly.pdbx_seq_one_letter_code
_entity_poly.pdbx_strand_id
1 'polypeptide(L)'
;MAQKLIDVTEECLHIGIETCQPGRLYHEIGFRIEAHANKHGFHVIPVFAGHGIGSYFHGPPDIYHVGNSYPGVMEPGVTFTVEPLLSEGTSQVAILEDDWTAVTIDHSRAAQAEHTVLITETGCEILTK
;
A
#
# COMPACT_ATOMS: atom_id res chain seq x y z
N MET A 1 -13.16 14.17 -10.63
CA MET A 1 -12.42 14.37 -9.36
C MET A 1 -12.29 13.07 -8.60
N ALA A 2 -13.41 12.53 -8.09
CA ALA A 2 -13.34 11.25 -7.38
C ALA A 2 -12.83 10.11 -8.27
N GLN A 3 -13.17 10.13 -9.55
CA GLN A 3 -12.71 9.10 -10.47
C GLN A 3 -11.19 9.15 -10.65
N LYS A 4 -10.61 10.35 -10.72
CA LYS A 4 -9.16 10.47 -10.83
C LYS A 4 -8.47 9.92 -9.59
N LEU A 5 -9.01 10.19 -8.39
CA LEU A 5 -8.46 9.64 -7.15
C LEU A 5 -8.49 8.12 -7.18
N ILE A 6 -9.60 7.52 -7.58
CA ILE A 6 -9.73 6.06 -7.68
C ILE A 6 -8.73 5.50 -8.70
N ASP A 7 -8.64 6.13 -9.88
CA ASP A 7 -7.74 5.65 -10.95
C ASP A 7 -6.28 5.68 -10.50
N VAL A 8 -5.85 6.78 -9.87
CA VAL A 8 -4.47 6.91 -9.41
C VAL A 8 -4.18 5.92 -8.27
N THR A 9 -5.17 5.68 -7.40
CA THR A 9 -5.01 4.69 -6.32
C THR A 9 -4.81 3.29 -6.90
N GLU A 10 -5.58 2.92 -7.92
CA GLU A 10 -5.39 1.64 -8.59
C GLU A 10 -4.06 1.55 -9.32
N GLU A 11 -3.62 2.66 -9.94
CA GLU A 11 -2.30 2.72 -10.57
C GLU A 11 -1.19 2.52 -9.53
N CYS A 12 -1.33 3.14 -8.35
CA CYS A 12 -0.38 2.94 -7.26
C CYS A 12 -0.32 1.47 -6.82
N LEU A 13 -1.47 0.82 -6.73
CA LEU A 13 -1.51 -0.60 -6.41
C LEU A 13 -0.73 -1.42 -7.44
N HIS A 14 -0.97 -1.17 -8.74
CA HIS A 14 -0.26 -1.90 -9.80
C HIS A 14 1.23 -1.61 -9.79
N ILE A 15 1.64 -0.36 -9.55
CA ILE A 15 3.05 0.01 -9.44
C ILE A 15 3.71 -0.74 -8.28
N GLY A 16 3.03 -0.81 -7.14
CA GLY A 16 3.52 -1.57 -6.00
C GLY A 16 3.68 -3.05 -6.33
N ILE A 17 2.71 -3.63 -7.02
CA ILE A 17 2.75 -5.04 -7.41
C ILE A 17 3.86 -5.30 -8.42
N GLU A 18 4.10 -4.39 -9.37
CA GLU A 18 5.22 -4.51 -10.32
C GLU A 18 6.57 -4.56 -9.62
N THR A 19 6.67 -3.95 -8.44
CA THR A 19 7.88 -3.96 -7.65
C THR A 19 8.11 -5.31 -6.97
N CYS A 20 7.06 -6.11 -6.84
CA CYS A 20 7.09 -7.40 -6.12
C CYS A 20 7.80 -8.46 -6.94
N GLN A 21 9.07 -8.70 -6.63
CA GLN A 21 9.89 -9.71 -7.30
C GLN A 21 10.89 -10.26 -6.29
N PRO A 22 11.29 -11.53 -6.42
CA PRO A 22 12.30 -12.08 -5.51
C PRO A 22 13.59 -11.25 -5.60
N GLY A 23 14.16 -10.94 -4.44
CA GLY A 23 15.39 -10.17 -4.34
C GLY A 23 15.21 -8.66 -4.26
N ARG A 24 14.02 -8.13 -4.54
CA ARG A 24 13.76 -6.70 -4.41
C ARG A 24 13.55 -6.36 -2.92
N LEU A 25 13.90 -5.12 -2.56
CA LEU A 25 13.73 -4.66 -1.19
C LEU A 25 12.28 -4.27 -0.92
N TYR A 26 11.75 -4.64 0.24
CA TYR A 26 10.37 -4.29 0.60
C TYR A 26 10.12 -2.79 0.55
N HIS A 27 11.10 -1.97 0.99
CA HIS A 27 10.90 -0.52 1.04
C HIS A 27 10.77 0.14 -0.35
N GLU A 28 11.17 -0.54 -1.43
CA GLU A 28 11.00 0.01 -2.77
C GLU A 28 9.54 0.20 -3.15
N ILE A 29 8.65 -0.64 -2.60
CA ILE A 29 7.21 -0.53 -2.87
C ILE A 29 6.71 0.86 -2.47
N GLY A 30 7.04 1.29 -1.25
CA GLY A 30 6.59 2.60 -0.75
C GLY A 30 7.15 3.77 -1.52
N PHE A 31 8.44 3.72 -1.87
CA PHE A 31 9.06 4.80 -2.65
C PHE A 31 8.36 4.99 -3.99
N ARG A 32 8.07 3.91 -4.69
CA ARG A 32 7.44 3.99 -6.01
C ARG A 32 5.98 4.45 -5.92
N ILE A 33 5.25 3.94 -4.93
CA ILE A 33 3.85 4.33 -4.73
C ILE A 33 3.74 5.81 -4.39
N GLU A 34 4.53 6.27 -3.44
CA GLU A 34 4.49 7.68 -3.01
C GLU A 34 4.86 8.61 -4.16
N ALA A 35 5.88 8.26 -4.92
CA ALA A 35 6.29 9.08 -6.05
C ALA A 35 5.16 9.24 -7.07
N HIS A 36 4.44 8.16 -7.37
CA HIS A 36 3.34 8.21 -8.33
C HIS A 36 2.15 9.02 -7.80
N ALA A 37 1.80 8.82 -6.53
CA ALA A 37 0.70 9.58 -5.91
C ALA A 37 0.99 11.07 -5.92
N ASN A 38 2.20 11.46 -5.49
CA ASN A 38 2.58 12.87 -5.43
C ASN A 38 2.64 13.50 -6.81
N LYS A 39 3.08 12.76 -7.81
CA LYS A 39 3.11 13.24 -9.20
C LYS A 39 1.73 13.68 -9.67
N HIS A 40 0.67 13.03 -9.20
CA HIS A 40 -0.70 13.33 -9.57
C HIS A 40 -1.42 14.24 -8.56
N GLY A 41 -0.70 14.79 -7.58
CA GLY A 41 -1.26 15.74 -6.63
C GLY A 41 -1.99 15.12 -5.45
N PHE A 42 -1.80 13.82 -5.22
CA PHE A 42 -2.42 13.12 -4.10
C PHE A 42 -1.37 12.77 -3.04
N HIS A 43 -1.85 12.46 -1.84
CA HIS A 43 -0.98 12.09 -0.72
C HIS A 43 -1.31 10.68 -0.25
N VAL A 44 -0.28 9.88 0.00
CA VAL A 44 -0.46 8.57 0.61
C VAL A 44 -0.68 8.75 2.10
N ILE A 45 -1.69 8.07 2.65
CA ILE A 45 -1.94 8.07 4.09
C ILE A 45 -1.04 6.99 4.71
N PRO A 46 0.00 7.37 5.48
CA PRO A 46 1.05 6.42 5.87
C PRO A 46 0.72 5.54 7.06
N VAL A 47 -0.32 5.87 7.82
CA VAL A 47 -0.62 5.17 9.07
C VAL A 47 -1.14 3.75 8.83
N PHE A 48 -1.63 3.46 7.62
CA PHE A 48 -2.08 2.12 7.24
C PHE A 48 -1.05 1.48 6.34
N ALA A 49 -0.59 0.28 6.72
CA ALA A 49 0.42 -0.45 5.98
C ALA A 49 -0.14 -1.81 5.54
N GLY A 50 0.39 -2.34 4.45
CA GLY A 50 0.17 -3.74 4.09
C GLY A 50 0.94 -4.64 5.05
N HIS A 51 0.66 -5.92 5.03
CA HIS A 51 1.18 -6.85 6.03
C HIS A 51 1.31 -8.25 5.46
N GLY A 52 2.16 -9.05 6.13
CA GLY A 52 2.22 -10.48 5.84
C GLY A 52 0.91 -11.15 6.20
N ILE A 53 0.60 -12.21 5.49
CA ILE A 53 -0.61 -12.98 5.71
C ILE A 53 -0.31 -14.46 5.46
N GLY A 54 -0.95 -15.33 6.22
CA GLY A 54 -0.71 -16.77 6.14
C GLY A 54 -1.55 -17.47 7.19
N SER A 55 -0.91 -18.29 8.02
CA SER A 55 -1.59 -18.93 9.15
C SER A 55 -1.97 -17.94 10.24
N TYR A 56 -1.46 -16.71 10.16
CA TYR A 56 -1.85 -15.56 10.98
C TYR A 56 -2.49 -14.52 10.07
N PHE A 57 -3.40 -13.69 10.62
CA PHE A 57 -4.08 -12.68 9.79
C PHE A 57 -3.19 -11.47 9.49
N HIS A 58 -2.47 -10.98 10.48
CA HIS A 58 -1.53 -9.87 10.31
C HIS A 58 -0.18 -10.28 10.90
N GLY A 59 0.88 -10.12 10.11
CA GLY A 59 2.22 -10.41 10.56
C GLY A 59 3.25 -9.78 9.63
N PRO A 60 4.55 -10.03 9.89
CA PRO A 60 5.58 -9.50 9.00
C PRO A 60 5.49 -10.15 7.61
N PRO A 61 5.97 -9.48 6.55
CA PRO A 61 6.58 -8.14 6.58
C PRO A 61 5.55 -7.02 6.65
N ASP A 62 6.00 -5.82 7.06
CA ASP A 62 5.20 -4.61 6.95
C ASP A 62 5.46 -3.98 5.57
N ILE A 63 4.40 -3.61 4.89
CA ILE A 63 4.49 -3.03 3.55
C ILE A 63 4.04 -1.57 3.65
N TYR A 64 4.99 -0.65 3.70
CA TYR A 64 4.68 0.78 3.75
C TYR A 64 4.51 1.31 2.35
N HIS A 65 3.58 2.25 2.18
CA HIS A 65 3.23 2.83 0.89
C HIS A 65 3.83 4.22 0.69
N VAL A 66 4.72 4.60 1.59
CA VAL A 66 5.51 5.84 1.54
C VAL A 66 6.98 5.49 1.65
N GLY A 67 7.86 6.48 1.42
CA GLY A 67 9.30 6.29 1.63
C GLY A 67 9.56 5.80 3.04
N ASN A 68 10.41 4.77 3.19
CA ASN A 68 10.67 4.14 4.46
C ASN A 68 12.00 3.40 4.42
N SER A 69 12.40 2.84 5.56
CA SER A 69 13.64 2.09 5.68
C SER A 69 13.42 0.67 6.20
N TYR A 70 12.23 0.13 5.99
CA TYR A 70 11.92 -1.23 6.44
C TYR A 70 12.93 -2.21 5.83
N PRO A 71 13.55 -3.06 6.63
CA PRO A 71 14.62 -3.95 6.16
C PRO A 71 14.08 -5.17 5.43
N GLY A 72 14.98 -5.83 4.71
CA GLY A 72 14.69 -7.14 4.13
C GLY A 72 14.38 -7.12 2.67
N VAL A 73 14.47 -8.27 2.08
CA VAL A 73 14.20 -8.51 0.66
C VAL A 73 13.07 -9.50 0.51
N MET A 74 12.36 -9.40 -0.62
CA MET A 74 11.30 -10.34 -0.94
C MET A 74 11.89 -11.69 -1.32
N GLU A 75 11.34 -12.76 -0.75
CA GLU A 75 11.79 -14.12 -1.03
C GLU A 75 10.63 -14.95 -1.56
N PRO A 76 10.90 -15.93 -2.45
CA PRO A 76 9.84 -16.82 -2.94
C PRO A 76 9.10 -17.50 -1.78
N GLY A 77 7.79 -17.59 -1.88
CA GLY A 77 6.94 -18.21 -0.86
C GLY A 77 6.34 -17.24 0.13
N VAL A 78 6.81 -15.97 0.18
CA VAL A 78 6.25 -14.97 1.09
C VAL A 78 4.97 -14.41 0.51
N THR A 79 3.95 -14.27 1.35
CA THR A 79 2.65 -13.70 0.99
C THR A 79 2.38 -12.46 1.83
N PHE A 80 1.95 -11.38 1.18
CA PHE A 80 1.63 -10.13 1.88
C PHE A 80 0.62 -9.32 1.10
N THR A 81 0.08 -8.27 1.75
CA THR A 81 -0.87 -7.37 1.09
C THR A 81 -0.17 -6.10 0.64
N VAL A 82 -0.66 -5.54 -0.47
CA VAL A 82 -0.32 -4.19 -0.93
C VAL A 82 -1.64 -3.44 -0.97
N GLU A 83 -1.76 -2.36 -0.20
CA GLU A 83 -3.06 -1.73 0.03
C GLU A 83 -2.97 -0.21 0.17
N PRO A 84 -2.47 0.51 -0.85
CA PRO A 84 -2.30 1.96 -0.74
C PRO A 84 -3.62 2.67 -0.47
N LEU A 85 -3.56 3.68 0.40
CA LEU A 85 -4.68 4.54 0.72
C LEU A 85 -4.25 5.97 0.41
N LEU A 86 -4.94 6.61 -0.53
CA LEU A 86 -4.60 7.95 -1.00
C LEU A 86 -5.68 8.94 -0.60
N SER A 87 -5.25 10.18 -0.37
CA SER A 87 -6.12 11.30 -0.03
C SER A 87 -5.93 12.43 -1.03
N GLU A 88 -7.02 13.17 -1.30
CA GLU A 88 -6.95 14.39 -2.09
C GLU A 88 -6.34 15.56 -1.31
N GLY A 89 -6.32 15.47 0.01
CA GLY A 89 -5.80 16.53 0.88
C GLY A 89 -4.73 16.00 1.81
N THR A 90 -5.00 16.04 3.11
CA THR A 90 -4.01 15.66 4.12
C THR A 90 -3.68 14.18 4.08
N SER A 91 -2.45 13.84 4.52
CA SER A 91 -2.05 12.46 4.77
C SER A 91 -2.32 12.03 6.21
N GLN A 92 -2.89 12.91 7.04
CA GLN A 92 -3.16 12.64 8.45
C GLN A 92 -4.61 12.23 8.65
N VAL A 93 -4.83 11.31 9.58
CA VAL A 93 -6.17 10.82 9.91
C VAL A 93 -6.39 10.91 11.41
N ALA A 94 -7.66 10.94 11.80
CA ALA A 94 -8.10 10.86 13.20
C ALA A 94 -8.94 9.59 13.36
N ILE A 95 -8.77 8.93 14.50
CA ILE A 95 -9.60 7.76 14.85
C ILE A 95 -10.81 8.28 15.62
N LEU A 96 -12.01 7.89 15.21
CA LEU A 96 -13.24 8.32 15.87
C LEU A 96 -13.46 7.58 17.18
N GLU A 97 -14.51 7.97 17.91
CA GLU A 97 -14.81 7.42 19.23
C GLU A 97 -15.08 5.92 19.24
N ASP A 98 -15.47 5.35 18.09
CA ASP A 98 -15.68 3.91 17.97
C ASP A 98 -14.36 3.12 17.91
N ASP A 99 -13.22 3.80 17.95
CA ASP A 99 -11.86 3.24 17.97
C ASP A 99 -11.44 2.53 16.69
N TRP A 100 -12.24 2.53 15.63
CA TRP A 100 -11.85 1.93 14.36
C TRP A 100 -12.17 2.76 13.13
N THR A 101 -13.07 3.74 13.21
CA THR A 101 -13.38 4.59 12.05
C THR A 101 -12.30 5.66 11.95
N ALA A 102 -11.58 5.67 10.82
CA ALA A 102 -10.56 6.69 10.55
C ALA A 102 -11.08 7.65 9.50
N VAL A 103 -10.85 8.94 9.72
CA VAL A 103 -11.20 10.00 8.77
C VAL A 103 -9.99 10.91 8.58
N THR A 104 -9.88 11.51 7.39
CA THR A 104 -8.85 12.54 7.16
C THR A 104 -9.16 13.75 8.03
N ILE A 105 -8.13 14.39 8.58
CA ILE A 105 -8.37 15.50 9.52
C ILE A 105 -8.97 16.73 8.83
N ASP A 106 -8.84 16.86 7.52
CA ASP A 106 -9.44 17.95 6.75
C ASP A 106 -10.70 17.48 5.99
N HIS A 107 -11.17 16.27 6.27
CA HIS A 107 -12.35 15.66 5.64
C HIS A 107 -12.22 15.52 4.12
N SER A 108 -11.00 15.51 3.59
CA SER A 108 -10.80 15.28 2.15
C SER A 108 -11.17 13.83 1.79
N ARG A 109 -11.48 13.63 0.51
CA ARG A 109 -11.82 12.29 0.03
C ARG A 109 -10.58 11.41 -0.01
N ALA A 110 -10.79 10.13 0.21
CA ALA A 110 -9.73 9.13 0.17
C ALA A 110 -10.22 7.89 -0.58
N ALA A 111 -9.27 7.15 -1.15
CA ALA A 111 -9.57 5.90 -1.83
C ALA A 111 -8.50 4.87 -1.51
N GLN A 112 -8.91 3.61 -1.45
CA GLN A 112 -8.01 2.49 -1.18
C GLN A 112 -8.26 1.38 -2.18
N ALA A 113 -7.16 0.70 -2.57
CA ALA A 113 -7.23 -0.51 -3.38
C ALA A 113 -6.27 -1.53 -2.76
N GLU A 114 -6.60 -2.81 -2.85
CA GLU A 114 -5.84 -3.84 -2.16
C GLU A 114 -5.77 -5.12 -2.97
N HIS A 115 -4.60 -5.75 -2.95
CA HIS A 115 -4.42 -7.14 -3.38
C HIS A 115 -3.49 -7.87 -2.42
N THR A 116 -3.69 -9.17 -2.33
CA THR A 116 -2.75 -10.07 -1.68
C THR A 116 -1.87 -10.68 -2.76
N VAL A 117 -0.56 -10.67 -2.55
CA VAL A 117 0.40 -11.18 -3.52
C VAL A 117 1.28 -12.25 -2.90
N LEU A 118 1.68 -13.21 -3.74
CA LEU A 118 2.64 -14.27 -3.40
C LEU A 118 3.89 -14.04 -4.24
N ILE A 119 5.05 -13.99 -3.60
CA ILE A 119 6.32 -13.91 -4.31
C ILE A 119 6.64 -15.29 -4.86
N THR A 120 6.87 -15.36 -6.16
CA THR A 120 7.22 -16.62 -6.86
C THR A 120 8.70 -16.64 -7.18
N GLU A 121 9.16 -17.71 -7.79
CA GLU A 121 10.56 -17.85 -8.20
C GLU A 121 10.97 -16.80 -9.24
N THR A 122 10.01 -16.27 -10.03
CA THR A 122 10.30 -15.38 -11.14
C THR A 122 9.59 -14.03 -11.08
N GLY A 123 8.77 -13.80 -10.08
CA GLY A 123 8.01 -12.57 -9.98
C GLY A 123 7.02 -12.63 -8.83
N CYS A 124 5.75 -12.36 -9.12
CA CYS A 124 4.70 -12.49 -8.13
C CYS A 124 3.38 -12.91 -8.76
N GLU A 125 2.49 -13.41 -7.94
CA GLU A 125 1.15 -13.80 -8.34
C GLU A 125 0.13 -13.05 -7.48
N ILE A 126 -0.90 -12.48 -8.12
CA ILE A 126 -1.99 -11.82 -7.41
C ILE A 126 -3.01 -12.89 -7.04
N LEU A 127 -3.26 -13.05 -5.74
CA LEU A 127 -4.17 -14.08 -5.23
C LEU A 127 -5.62 -13.62 -5.14
N THR A 128 -5.87 -12.33 -5.18
CA THR A 128 -7.19 -11.72 -4.92
C THR A 128 -7.76 -10.98 -6.12
N LYS A 129 -7.60 -11.49 -7.29
CA LYS A 129 -8.15 -10.86 -8.50
C LYS A 129 -9.66 -10.81 -8.45
#